data_f6984fedd073d2958de057cec824bb6f
#
_entry.id   f6984fedd073d2958de057cec824bb6f
#
_cell.length_a   1.000
_cell.length_b   1.000
_cell.length_c   1.000
_cell.angle_alpha   90.00
_cell.angle_beta   90.00
_cell.angle_gamma   90.00
#
_symmetry.space_group_name_H-M   'P 1'
#
loop_
_entity.id
_entity.type
_entity.pdbx_description
1 polymer ?
#
loop_
_entity_poly.entity_id
_entity_poly.type
_entity_poly.pdbx_seq_one_letter_code
_entity_poly.pdbx_strand_id
1 'polypeptide(L)'
;RLLNHNNIRLTNYHLKNLITYNYIGKHYSRSLGLANIPAVYYLSSGSIKVLSDSPNFDKRALKRIYREKIRSQQFITHSSFVAEYFLYLRGESEKSKHTLHFFTKTDLLAHPYLIHPLPDAYFARVDDKGTTKRYFVEVVEDSSPRFALRKRIEQYCDYIDDGKFTEATGHDFPTLLFICPGYASLIYLKKHIARIYEETSLDQIEIYIATKEQAFSGSWEMIEAEDD
;
A
#
# COMPACT_ATOMS: atom_id res chain seq x y z
N ARG A 1 16.24 -5.78 -7.33
CA ARG A 1 15.84 -6.73 -6.28
C ARG A 1 14.93 -7.85 -6.81
N LEU A 2 13.85 -7.54 -7.56
CA LEU A 2 12.92 -8.58 -8.08
C LEU A 2 13.56 -9.56 -9.07
N LEU A 3 14.57 -9.13 -9.84
CA LEU A 3 15.21 -9.95 -10.87
C LEU A 3 16.59 -10.50 -10.46
N ASN A 4 17.02 -10.27 -9.22
CA ASN A 4 18.34 -10.66 -8.71
C ASN A 4 19.53 -10.17 -9.59
N HIS A 5 19.30 -9.10 -10.38
CA HIS A 5 20.31 -8.52 -11.25
C HIS A 5 21.07 -7.40 -10.54
N ASN A 6 22.33 -7.64 -10.24
CA ASN A 6 23.23 -6.63 -9.67
C ASN A 6 23.86 -5.71 -10.73
N ASN A 7 23.54 -5.90 -12.01
CA ASN A 7 24.12 -5.12 -13.09
C ASN A 7 23.20 -4.00 -13.57
N ILE A 8 23.43 -2.79 -13.07
CA ILE A 8 22.68 -1.58 -13.44
C ILE A 8 22.73 -1.32 -14.97
N ARG A 9 23.85 -1.61 -15.66
CA ARG A 9 23.97 -1.40 -17.11
C ARG A 9 23.01 -2.31 -17.87
N LEU A 10 22.90 -3.57 -17.46
CA LEU A 10 21.99 -4.54 -18.08
C LEU A 10 20.53 -4.13 -17.82
N THR A 11 20.20 -3.72 -16.61
CA THR A 11 18.87 -3.21 -16.27
C THR A 11 18.50 -2.00 -17.15
N ASN A 12 19.40 -1.02 -17.28
CA ASN A 12 19.17 0.15 -18.12
C ASN A 12 19.03 -0.20 -19.60
N TYR A 13 19.79 -1.18 -20.10
CA TYR A 13 19.65 -1.69 -21.46
C TYR A 13 18.25 -2.27 -21.70
N HIS A 14 17.76 -3.13 -20.80
CA HIS A 14 16.41 -3.69 -20.91
C HIS A 14 15.33 -2.62 -20.82
N LEU A 15 15.43 -1.67 -19.88
CA LEU A 15 14.48 -0.55 -19.77
C LEU A 15 14.46 0.29 -21.04
N LYS A 16 15.62 0.57 -21.66
CA LYS A 16 15.70 1.30 -22.92
C LYS A 16 14.97 0.56 -24.05
N ASN A 17 15.18 -0.75 -24.15
CA ASN A 17 14.52 -1.57 -25.16
C ASN A 17 13.00 -1.57 -24.97
N LEU A 18 12.53 -1.77 -23.73
CA LEU A 18 11.09 -1.75 -23.41
C LEU A 18 10.44 -0.40 -23.72
N ILE A 19 11.15 0.72 -23.53
CA ILE A 19 10.68 2.06 -23.95
C ILE A 19 10.61 2.16 -25.47
N THR A 20 11.66 1.71 -26.18
CA THR A 20 11.73 1.75 -27.64
C THR A 20 10.56 1.00 -28.30
N TYR A 21 10.17 -0.14 -27.72
CA TYR A 21 9.02 -0.93 -28.18
C TYR A 21 7.68 -0.47 -27.59
N ASN A 22 7.66 0.67 -26.88
CA ASN A 22 6.45 1.23 -26.26
C ASN A 22 5.76 0.28 -25.27
N TYR A 23 6.49 -0.62 -24.61
CA TYR A 23 5.94 -1.47 -23.55
C TYR A 23 5.88 -0.74 -22.21
N ILE A 24 6.84 0.15 -21.95
CA ILE A 24 6.84 1.01 -20.77
C ILE A 24 7.03 2.47 -21.16
N GLY A 25 6.47 3.36 -20.36
CA GLY A 25 6.78 4.78 -20.35
C GLY A 25 7.62 5.17 -19.15
N LYS A 26 8.07 6.42 -19.12
CA LYS A 26 8.94 6.95 -18.09
C LYS A 26 8.42 8.30 -17.60
N HIS A 27 8.15 8.41 -16.30
CA HIS A 27 7.98 9.69 -15.64
C HIS A 27 9.35 10.24 -15.25
N TYR A 28 9.69 11.37 -15.82
CA TYR A 28 10.92 12.07 -15.53
C TYR A 28 10.63 13.54 -15.34
N SER A 29 10.70 14.02 -14.10
CA SER A 29 10.60 15.44 -13.86
C SER A 29 11.95 16.12 -14.16
N ARG A 30 11.93 17.20 -14.94
CA ARG A 30 13.15 18.00 -15.23
C ARG A 30 13.80 18.55 -13.96
N SER A 31 13.00 18.86 -12.94
CA SER A 31 13.49 19.27 -11.61
C SER A 31 14.19 18.12 -10.87
N LEU A 32 13.89 16.86 -11.19
CA LEU A 32 14.50 15.68 -10.59
C LEU A 32 15.90 15.39 -11.14
N GLY A 33 16.26 15.91 -12.32
CA GLY A 33 17.60 15.77 -12.88
C GLY A 33 18.71 16.44 -12.05
N LEU A 34 18.35 17.43 -11.25
CA LEU A 34 19.25 18.12 -10.32
C LEU A 34 19.38 17.39 -8.95
N ALA A 35 18.45 16.48 -8.63
CA ALA A 35 18.35 15.84 -7.32
C ALA A 35 18.76 14.36 -7.32
N ASN A 36 19.29 13.79 -8.43
CA ASN A 36 19.61 12.36 -8.57
C ASN A 36 18.46 11.41 -8.24
N ILE A 37 17.19 11.86 -8.39
CA ILE A 37 16.04 11.03 -8.10
C ILE A 37 15.82 10.03 -9.24
N PRO A 38 15.69 8.72 -8.93
CA PRO A 38 15.45 7.70 -9.94
C PRO A 38 14.17 7.96 -10.73
N ALA A 39 14.19 7.64 -12.02
CA ALA A 39 12.99 7.71 -12.84
C ALA A 39 11.98 6.64 -12.45
N VAL A 40 10.70 6.98 -12.49
CA VAL A 40 9.61 6.03 -12.30
C VAL A 40 9.12 5.56 -13.67
N TYR A 41 9.00 4.24 -13.82
CA TYR A 41 8.53 3.61 -15.05
C TYR A 41 7.10 3.11 -14.86
N TYR A 42 6.32 3.18 -15.91
CA TYR A 42 4.94 2.71 -15.93
C TYR A 42 4.66 1.89 -17.20
N LEU A 43 3.68 0.99 -17.14
CA LEU A 43 3.24 0.24 -18.31
C LEU A 43 2.58 1.20 -19.32
N SER A 44 2.94 1.08 -20.58
CA SER A 44 2.31 1.86 -21.65
C SER A 44 1.36 0.98 -22.50
N SER A 45 0.62 1.61 -23.41
CA SER A 45 -0.39 0.93 -24.21
C SER A 45 0.14 -0.26 -25.02
N GLY A 46 1.40 -0.22 -25.44
CA GLY A 46 2.05 -1.32 -26.17
C GLY A 46 2.17 -2.61 -25.36
N SER A 47 2.20 -2.51 -24.03
CA SER A 47 2.26 -3.69 -23.14
C SER A 47 0.93 -4.45 -23.07
N ILE A 48 -0.21 -3.81 -23.37
CA ILE A 48 -1.55 -4.39 -23.18
C ILE A 48 -1.68 -5.68 -23.97
N LYS A 49 -1.26 -5.69 -25.24
CA LYS A 49 -1.36 -6.88 -26.09
C LYS A 49 -0.56 -8.05 -25.53
N VAL A 50 0.67 -7.81 -25.11
CA VAL A 50 1.57 -8.84 -24.57
C VAL A 50 1.05 -9.38 -23.24
N LEU A 51 0.53 -8.50 -22.38
CA LEU A 51 0.04 -8.88 -21.05
C LEU A 51 -1.35 -9.54 -21.11
N SER A 52 -2.16 -9.22 -22.14
CA SER A 52 -3.49 -9.82 -22.31
C SER A 52 -3.45 -11.32 -22.57
N ASP A 53 -2.34 -11.81 -23.10
CA ASP A 53 -2.15 -13.24 -23.38
C ASP A 53 -1.65 -14.00 -22.14
N SER A 54 -1.32 -13.28 -21.07
CA SER A 54 -0.87 -13.87 -19.80
C SER A 54 -2.05 -14.15 -18.86
N PRO A 55 -2.19 -15.36 -18.30
CA PRO A 55 -3.26 -15.70 -17.36
C PRO A 55 -3.16 -14.93 -16.03
N ASN A 56 -2.01 -14.33 -15.75
CA ASN A 56 -1.74 -13.65 -14.48
C ASN A 56 -2.21 -12.18 -14.45
N PHE A 57 -2.79 -11.66 -15.55
CA PHE A 57 -3.24 -10.28 -15.63
C PHE A 57 -4.75 -10.14 -15.79
N ASP A 58 -5.36 -9.37 -14.90
CA ASP A 58 -6.76 -8.99 -15.05
C ASP A 58 -6.93 -8.01 -16.22
N LYS A 59 -7.83 -8.34 -17.15
CA LYS A 59 -8.17 -7.50 -18.29
C LYS A 59 -8.71 -6.12 -17.89
N ARG A 60 -9.34 -5.99 -16.71
CA ARG A 60 -9.81 -4.70 -16.18
C ARG A 60 -8.64 -3.82 -15.74
N ALA A 61 -7.62 -4.41 -15.11
CA ALA A 61 -6.39 -3.71 -14.75
C ALA A 61 -5.66 -3.19 -15.99
N LEU A 62 -5.56 -4.00 -17.05
CA LEU A 62 -4.94 -3.62 -18.31
C LEU A 62 -5.62 -2.40 -18.97
N LYS A 63 -6.94 -2.26 -18.87
CA LYS A 63 -7.66 -1.09 -19.40
C LYS A 63 -7.28 0.24 -18.73
N ARG A 64 -6.69 0.19 -17.52
CA ARG A 64 -6.28 1.38 -16.77
C ARG A 64 -4.90 1.90 -17.19
N ILE A 65 -4.10 1.09 -17.88
CA ILE A 65 -2.74 1.45 -18.34
C ILE A 65 -2.73 2.76 -19.14
N TYR A 66 -3.78 3.06 -19.90
CA TYR A 66 -3.88 4.34 -20.65
C TYR A 66 -3.81 5.59 -19.75
N ARG A 67 -4.15 5.47 -18.47
CA ARG A 67 -4.14 6.59 -17.52
C ARG A 67 -2.75 6.81 -16.89
N GLU A 68 -1.85 5.84 -16.98
CA GLU A 68 -0.58 5.89 -16.26
C GLU A 68 0.32 7.05 -16.74
N LYS A 69 0.24 7.40 -18.02
CA LYS A 69 1.00 8.53 -18.59
C LYS A 69 0.64 9.89 -17.99
N ILE A 70 -0.60 10.06 -17.52
CA ILE A 70 -1.15 11.35 -17.07
C ILE A 70 -1.39 11.41 -15.56
N ARG A 71 -0.85 10.47 -14.80
CA ARG A 71 -0.97 10.45 -13.34
C ARG A 71 -0.31 11.68 -12.70
N SER A 72 -0.93 12.20 -11.65
CA SER A 72 -0.33 13.27 -10.85
C SER A 72 0.96 12.80 -10.17
N GLN A 73 1.86 13.74 -9.87
CA GLN A 73 3.08 13.43 -9.13
C GLN A 73 2.77 12.81 -7.76
N GLN A 74 1.74 13.31 -7.07
CA GLN A 74 1.28 12.76 -5.80
C GLN A 74 0.90 11.29 -5.92
N PHE A 75 0.08 10.93 -6.93
CA PHE A 75 -0.28 9.53 -7.20
C PHE A 75 0.95 8.65 -7.48
N ILE A 76 1.91 9.16 -8.26
CA ILE A 76 3.15 8.43 -8.58
C ILE A 76 3.96 8.18 -7.32
N THR A 77 4.15 9.21 -6.49
CA THR A 77 4.90 9.10 -5.22
C THR A 77 4.24 8.10 -4.27
N HIS A 78 2.91 8.20 -4.12
CA HIS A 78 2.13 7.29 -3.29
C HIS A 78 2.24 5.83 -3.77
N SER A 79 1.99 5.60 -5.05
CA SER A 79 2.05 4.24 -5.63
C SER A 79 3.46 3.65 -5.56
N SER A 80 4.50 4.47 -5.75
CA SER A 80 5.89 4.04 -5.59
C SER A 80 6.18 3.63 -4.15
N PHE A 81 5.70 4.40 -3.18
CA PHE A 81 5.84 4.06 -1.76
C PHE A 81 5.18 2.71 -1.43
N VAL A 82 3.95 2.47 -1.88
CA VAL A 82 3.25 1.19 -1.68
C VAL A 82 4.04 0.03 -2.30
N ALA A 83 4.61 0.23 -3.50
CA ALA A 83 5.43 -0.78 -4.16
C ALA A 83 6.76 -1.04 -3.40
N GLU A 84 7.41 0.00 -2.88
CA GLU A 84 8.61 -0.13 -2.05
C GLU A 84 8.32 -0.86 -0.74
N TYR A 85 7.18 -0.55 -0.12
CA TYR A 85 6.73 -1.21 1.09
C TYR A 85 6.43 -2.71 0.84
N PHE A 86 5.80 -3.05 -0.28
CA PHE A 86 5.67 -4.44 -0.71
C PHE A 86 7.02 -5.16 -0.81
N LEU A 87 8.02 -4.52 -1.44
CA LEU A 87 9.36 -5.12 -1.59
C LEU A 87 10.06 -5.31 -0.24
N TYR A 88 9.85 -4.38 0.69
CA TYR A 88 10.33 -4.51 2.06
C TYR A 88 9.67 -5.70 2.77
N LEU A 89 8.33 -5.77 2.77
CA LEU A 89 7.58 -6.85 3.40
C LEU A 89 7.95 -8.22 2.83
N ARG A 90 8.15 -8.29 1.50
CA ARG A 90 8.60 -9.50 0.83
C ARG A 90 9.98 -9.93 1.33
N GLY A 91 10.93 -8.99 1.41
CA GLY A 91 12.26 -9.28 1.93
C GLY A 91 12.26 -9.76 3.38
N GLU A 92 11.42 -9.16 4.23
CA GLU A 92 11.26 -9.60 5.62
C GLU A 92 10.59 -10.98 5.72
N SER A 93 9.60 -11.24 4.87
CA SER A 93 8.92 -12.55 4.85
C SER A 93 9.86 -13.66 4.36
N GLU A 94 10.71 -13.39 3.36
CA GLU A 94 11.72 -14.34 2.90
C GLU A 94 12.74 -14.68 4.01
N LYS A 95 13.18 -13.69 4.80
CA LYS A 95 14.07 -13.90 5.95
C LYS A 95 13.42 -14.72 7.07
N SER A 96 12.15 -14.45 7.36
CA SER A 96 11.39 -15.13 8.42
C SER A 96 10.78 -16.45 7.99
N LYS A 97 10.93 -16.85 6.71
CA LYS A 97 10.28 -18.02 6.10
C LYS A 97 8.74 -17.98 6.16
N HIS A 98 8.18 -16.77 6.18
CA HIS A 98 6.73 -16.57 6.10
C HIS A 98 6.28 -16.47 4.64
N THR A 99 5.07 -16.94 4.35
CA THR A 99 4.42 -16.68 3.06
C THR A 99 3.72 -15.32 3.13
N LEU A 100 4.00 -14.44 2.17
CA LEU A 100 3.35 -13.15 2.03
C LEU A 100 2.32 -13.19 0.91
N HIS A 101 1.08 -12.86 1.22
CA HIS A 101 0.03 -12.54 0.25
C HIS A 101 -0.21 -11.03 0.30
N PHE A 102 -0.02 -10.33 -0.81
CA PHE A 102 -0.14 -8.87 -0.87
C PHE A 102 -1.08 -8.46 -2.01
N PHE A 103 -2.05 -7.62 -1.68
CA PHE A 103 -3.09 -7.15 -2.60
C PHE A 103 -3.07 -5.62 -2.62
N THR A 104 -2.93 -5.06 -3.80
CA THR A 104 -2.99 -3.62 -4.02
C THR A 104 -4.44 -3.15 -4.07
N LYS A 105 -4.65 -1.84 -3.98
CA LYS A 105 -5.97 -1.21 -4.18
C LYS A 105 -6.69 -1.67 -5.46
N THR A 106 -5.92 -2.01 -6.51
CA THR A 106 -6.48 -2.52 -7.76
C THR A 106 -7.03 -3.94 -7.60
N ASP A 107 -6.34 -4.79 -6.85
CA ASP A 107 -6.78 -6.16 -6.58
C ASP A 107 -8.03 -6.15 -5.68
N LEU A 108 -8.06 -5.25 -4.70
CA LEU A 108 -9.17 -5.09 -3.75
C LEU A 108 -10.48 -4.64 -4.39
N LEU A 109 -10.45 -4.03 -5.58
CA LEU A 109 -11.67 -3.63 -6.32
C LEU A 109 -12.60 -4.80 -6.69
N ALA A 110 -12.10 -6.02 -6.69
CA ALA A 110 -12.91 -7.21 -6.96
C ALA A 110 -13.79 -7.63 -5.75
N HIS A 111 -13.58 -7.01 -4.58
CA HIS A 111 -14.19 -7.40 -3.32
C HIS A 111 -15.16 -6.31 -2.81
N PRO A 112 -16.47 -6.37 -3.17
CA PRO A 112 -17.43 -5.31 -2.87
C PRO A 112 -17.79 -5.17 -1.38
N TYR A 113 -17.45 -6.16 -0.57
CA TYR A 113 -17.64 -6.12 0.89
C TYR A 113 -16.62 -5.25 1.62
N LEU A 114 -15.52 -4.87 0.95
CA LEU A 114 -14.49 -4.04 1.58
C LEU A 114 -14.95 -2.59 1.76
N ILE A 115 -14.38 -1.97 2.79
CA ILE A 115 -14.60 -0.55 3.11
C ILE A 115 -14.28 0.36 1.92
N HIS A 116 -15.07 1.41 1.73
CA HIS A 116 -14.82 2.46 0.76
C HIS A 116 -14.61 3.84 1.44
N PRO A 117 -13.55 4.59 1.02
CA PRO A 117 -12.51 4.24 0.05
C PRO A 117 -11.74 2.97 0.44
N LEU A 118 -11.25 2.22 -0.55
CA LEU A 118 -10.45 1.02 -0.28
C LEU A 118 -9.13 1.39 0.43
N PRO A 119 -8.61 0.55 1.35
CA PRO A 119 -7.27 0.70 1.89
C PRO A 119 -6.22 0.68 0.77
N ASP A 120 -5.06 1.25 1.00
CA ASP A 120 -3.99 1.32 -0.01
C ASP A 120 -3.41 -0.04 -0.34
N ALA A 121 -3.38 -0.94 0.65
CA ALA A 121 -3.08 -2.34 0.47
C ALA A 121 -3.76 -3.20 1.54
N TYR A 122 -3.90 -4.47 1.23
CA TYR A 122 -4.18 -5.54 2.19
C TYR A 122 -3.09 -6.59 2.06
N PHE A 123 -2.59 -7.10 3.17
CA PHE A 123 -1.69 -8.24 3.12
C PHE A 123 -1.94 -9.23 4.24
N ALA A 124 -1.57 -10.48 3.97
CA ALA A 124 -1.56 -11.53 4.98
C ALA A 124 -0.17 -12.18 5.03
N ARG A 125 0.28 -12.48 6.24
CA ARG A 125 1.49 -13.27 6.50
C ARG A 125 1.09 -14.59 7.12
N VAL A 126 1.58 -15.68 6.53
CA VAL A 126 1.39 -17.03 7.03
C VAL A 126 2.73 -17.53 7.56
N ASP A 127 2.79 -17.89 8.83
CA ASP A 127 3.99 -18.45 9.43
C ASP A 127 4.17 -19.94 9.08
N ASP A 128 5.25 -20.54 9.56
CA ASP A 128 5.59 -21.94 9.34
C ASP A 128 4.61 -22.93 10.02
N LYS A 129 3.80 -22.44 10.97
CA LYS A 129 2.75 -23.21 11.67
C LYS A 129 1.37 -23.07 11.01
N GLY A 130 1.28 -22.24 9.96
CA GLY A 130 0.02 -21.95 9.26
C GLY A 130 -0.81 -20.84 9.92
N THR A 131 -0.30 -20.16 10.97
CA THR A 131 -0.99 -19.03 11.57
C THR A 131 -0.96 -17.85 10.62
N THR A 132 -2.12 -17.25 10.37
CA THR A 132 -2.28 -16.14 9.42
C THR A 132 -2.59 -14.85 10.16
N LYS A 133 -1.73 -13.85 9.99
CA LYS A 133 -2.00 -12.46 10.42
C LYS A 133 -2.36 -11.61 9.21
N ARG A 134 -3.41 -10.80 9.35
CA ARG A 134 -3.98 -9.98 8.28
C ARG A 134 -3.88 -8.50 8.62
N TYR A 135 -3.63 -7.67 7.60
CA TYR A 135 -3.36 -6.25 7.79
C TYR A 135 -4.00 -5.42 6.69
N PHE A 136 -4.68 -4.33 7.06
CA PHE A 136 -4.96 -3.21 6.16
C PHE A 136 -3.89 -2.14 6.30
N VAL A 137 -3.48 -1.56 5.19
CA VAL A 137 -2.47 -0.49 5.14
C VAL A 137 -3.12 0.79 4.65
N GLU A 138 -2.97 1.84 5.44
CA GLU A 138 -3.35 3.22 5.11
C GLU A 138 -2.10 4.09 5.05
N VAL A 139 -1.81 4.64 3.88
CA VAL A 139 -0.69 5.56 3.69
C VAL A 139 -1.22 6.98 3.70
N VAL A 140 -0.97 7.68 4.78
CA VAL A 140 -1.39 9.08 4.96
C VAL A 140 -0.57 10.00 4.06
N GLU A 141 -1.24 10.82 3.26
CA GLU A 141 -0.60 11.79 2.38
C GLU A 141 -0.19 13.06 3.15
N ASP A 142 0.93 13.69 2.75
CA ASP A 142 1.38 14.96 3.34
C ASP A 142 0.32 16.06 3.27
N SER A 143 -0.46 16.05 2.21
CA SER A 143 -1.53 17.03 1.95
C SER A 143 -2.87 16.67 2.59
N SER A 144 -2.96 15.54 3.31
CA SER A 144 -4.23 15.10 3.92
C SER A 144 -4.66 16.03 5.04
N PRO A 145 -5.80 16.72 4.91
CA PRO A 145 -6.28 17.59 5.98
C PRO A 145 -6.75 16.74 7.17
N ARG A 146 -6.63 17.30 8.37
CA ARG A 146 -6.98 16.61 9.62
C ARG A 146 -8.41 16.07 9.64
N PHE A 147 -9.36 16.78 9.06
CA PHE A 147 -10.74 16.32 9.00
C PHE A 147 -10.90 15.05 8.15
N ALA A 148 -10.11 14.90 7.07
CA ALA A 148 -10.13 13.70 6.25
C ALA A 148 -9.58 12.48 6.99
N LEU A 149 -8.54 12.69 7.82
CA LEU A 149 -8.01 11.64 8.69
C LEU A 149 -9.04 11.19 9.71
N ARG A 150 -9.73 12.13 10.39
CA ARG A 150 -10.81 11.80 11.33
C ARG A 150 -11.92 11.02 10.65
N LYS A 151 -12.40 11.53 9.51
CA LYS A 151 -13.44 10.85 8.73
C LYS A 151 -13.03 9.44 8.33
N ARG A 152 -11.74 9.22 8.04
CA ARG A 152 -11.23 7.88 7.70
C ARG A 152 -11.32 6.93 8.89
N ILE A 153 -11.02 7.40 10.09
CA ILE A 153 -11.16 6.61 11.31
C ILE A 153 -12.64 6.30 11.58
N GLU A 154 -13.52 7.29 11.49
CA GLU A 154 -14.98 7.09 11.62
C GLU A 154 -15.48 6.01 10.64
N GLN A 155 -15.02 6.03 9.38
CA GLN A 155 -15.38 5.00 8.40
C GLN A 155 -14.92 3.61 8.82
N TYR A 156 -13.79 3.48 9.50
CA TYR A 156 -13.34 2.18 10.03
C TYR A 156 -14.20 1.76 11.22
N CYS A 157 -14.59 2.66 12.11
CA CYS A 157 -15.54 2.34 13.20
C CYS A 157 -16.85 1.79 12.63
N ASP A 158 -17.48 2.53 11.71
CA ASP A 158 -18.71 2.09 11.05
C ASP A 158 -18.55 0.72 10.35
N TYR A 159 -17.41 0.49 9.71
CA TYR A 159 -17.16 -0.74 8.98
C TYR A 159 -16.91 -1.95 9.90
N ILE A 160 -16.32 -1.72 11.07
CA ILE A 160 -16.14 -2.76 12.11
C ILE A 160 -17.52 -3.09 12.69
N ASP A 161 -18.31 -2.08 13.05
CA ASP A 161 -19.67 -2.25 13.60
C ASP A 161 -20.61 -2.99 12.63
N ASP A 162 -20.48 -2.72 11.33
CA ASP A 162 -21.24 -3.41 10.29
C ASP A 162 -20.91 -4.91 10.18
N GLY A 163 -19.77 -5.38 10.72
CA GLY A 163 -19.33 -6.76 10.70
C GLY A 163 -19.10 -7.36 9.30
N LYS A 164 -19.18 -6.55 8.24
CA LYS A 164 -19.17 -6.99 6.83
C LYS A 164 -17.93 -7.78 6.45
N PHE A 165 -16.77 -7.43 7.01
CA PHE A 165 -15.54 -8.17 6.73
C PHE A 165 -15.61 -9.59 7.27
N THR A 166 -15.98 -9.75 8.52
CA THR A 166 -16.09 -11.04 9.21
C THR A 166 -17.19 -11.90 8.59
N GLU A 167 -18.34 -11.31 8.26
CA GLU A 167 -19.44 -12.00 7.58
C GLU A 167 -19.02 -12.54 6.21
N ALA A 168 -18.33 -11.71 5.41
CA ALA A 168 -17.93 -12.08 4.04
C ALA A 168 -16.76 -13.07 3.97
N THR A 169 -15.87 -13.05 4.96
CA THR A 169 -14.60 -13.80 4.91
C THR A 169 -14.51 -14.93 5.91
N GLY A 170 -15.31 -14.93 6.97
CA GLY A 170 -15.22 -15.84 8.11
C GLY A 170 -13.96 -15.62 8.96
N HIS A 171 -13.30 -14.46 8.84
CA HIS A 171 -12.08 -14.15 9.57
C HIS A 171 -12.26 -12.93 10.46
N ASP A 172 -11.42 -12.84 11.51
CA ASP A 172 -11.32 -11.66 12.34
C ASP A 172 -10.89 -10.44 11.51
N PHE A 173 -11.28 -9.26 11.99
CA PHE A 173 -10.92 -8.01 11.33
C PHE A 173 -9.39 -7.83 11.29
N PRO A 174 -8.83 -7.34 10.15
CA PRO A 174 -7.40 -7.16 10.03
C PRO A 174 -6.87 -6.08 10.97
N THR A 175 -5.64 -6.25 11.45
CA THR A 175 -4.88 -5.18 12.10
C THR A 175 -4.78 -3.96 11.18
N LEU A 176 -5.03 -2.75 11.69
CA LEU A 176 -4.86 -1.51 10.93
C LEU A 176 -3.44 -0.98 11.06
N LEU A 177 -2.80 -0.68 9.94
CA LEU A 177 -1.48 -0.07 9.88
C LEU A 177 -1.59 1.32 9.23
N PHE A 178 -1.36 2.37 10.02
CA PHE A 178 -1.30 3.75 9.51
C PHE A 178 0.14 4.19 9.30
N ILE A 179 0.50 4.53 8.06
CA ILE A 179 1.84 5.03 7.71
C ILE A 179 1.74 6.53 7.48
N CYS A 180 2.29 7.30 8.39
CA CYS A 180 2.24 8.76 8.37
C CYS A 180 3.45 9.36 7.63
N PRO A 181 3.29 10.51 6.97
CA PRO A 181 4.38 11.19 6.26
C PRO A 181 5.46 11.69 7.21
N GLY A 182 5.12 11.98 8.47
CA GLY A 182 6.03 12.46 9.49
C GLY A 182 5.38 12.50 10.87
N TYR A 183 6.16 12.88 11.88
CA TYR A 183 5.75 12.86 13.30
C TYR A 183 4.54 13.74 13.62
N ALA A 184 4.37 14.88 12.95
CA ALA A 184 3.22 15.76 13.21
C ALA A 184 1.88 15.08 12.92
N SER A 185 1.80 14.38 11.78
CA SER A 185 0.61 13.61 11.41
C SER A 185 0.44 12.37 12.29
N LEU A 186 1.55 11.72 12.66
CA LEU A 186 1.57 10.57 13.54
C LEU A 186 1.01 10.93 14.92
N ILE A 187 1.56 11.95 15.57
CA ILE A 187 1.09 12.39 16.91
C ILE A 187 -0.38 12.81 16.88
N TYR A 188 -0.77 13.55 15.82
CA TYR A 188 -2.16 13.97 15.67
C TYR A 188 -3.11 12.77 15.58
N LEU A 189 -2.79 11.80 14.72
CA LEU A 189 -3.63 10.63 14.49
C LEU A 189 -3.67 9.72 15.73
N LYS A 190 -2.51 9.49 16.36
CA LYS A 190 -2.40 8.71 17.61
C LYS A 190 -3.31 9.29 18.70
N LYS A 191 -3.19 10.59 19.00
CA LYS A 191 -4.05 11.26 20.01
C LYS A 191 -5.53 11.20 19.66
N HIS A 192 -5.87 11.33 18.39
CA HIS A 192 -7.27 11.26 17.99
C HIS A 192 -7.85 9.86 18.20
N ILE A 193 -7.14 8.82 17.79
CA ILE A 193 -7.59 7.43 17.94
C ILE A 193 -7.65 7.07 19.43
N ALA A 194 -6.59 7.35 20.21
CA ALA A 194 -6.55 7.03 21.63
C ALA A 194 -7.74 7.63 22.41
N ARG A 195 -8.11 8.88 22.08
CA ARG A 195 -9.25 9.56 22.75
C ARG A 195 -10.61 8.90 22.49
N ILE A 196 -10.80 8.29 21.31
CA ILE A 196 -12.09 7.66 20.94
C ILE A 196 -12.04 6.14 21.04
N TYR A 197 -10.91 5.58 21.49
CA TYR A 197 -10.62 4.14 21.42
C TYR A 197 -11.65 3.33 22.18
N GLU A 198 -11.93 3.71 23.42
CA GLU A 198 -12.89 3.00 24.30
C GLU A 198 -14.37 3.33 24.01
N GLU A 199 -14.61 4.46 23.33
CA GLU A 199 -15.99 4.89 22.99
C GLU A 199 -16.47 4.28 21.65
N THR A 200 -15.59 3.54 20.96
CA THR A 200 -15.86 3.00 19.63
C THR A 200 -15.38 1.56 19.52
N SER A 201 -15.79 0.87 18.46
CA SER A 201 -15.35 -0.50 18.15
C SER A 201 -13.85 -0.66 17.81
N LEU A 202 -13.05 0.42 17.87
CA LEU A 202 -11.60 0.36 17.66
C LEU A 202 -10.88 -0.45 18.76
N ASP A 203 -11.47 -0.56 19.95
CA ASP A 203 -10.98 -1.39 21.05
C ASP A 203 -10.96 -2.89 20.72
N GLN A 204 -11.73 -3.32 19.70
CA GLN A 204 -11.83 -4.71 19.26
C GLN A 204 -10.71 -5.12 18.30
N ILE A 205 -9.88 -4.18 17.87
CA ILE A 205 -8.85 -4.41 16.86
C ILE A 205 -7.49 -3.84 17.26
N GLU A 206 -6.44 -4.44 16.72
CA GLU A 206 -5.10 -3.87 16.85
C GLU A 206 -4.87 -2.75 15.84
N ILE A 207 -4.36 -1.61 16.32
CA ILE A 207 -4.01 -0.47 15.47
C ILE A 207 -2.56 -0.09 15.73
N TYR A 208 -1.77 -0.07 14.66
CA TYR A 208 -0.39 0.37 14.70
C TYR A 208 -0.17 1.58 13.82
N ILE A 209 0.71 2.45 14.28
CA ILE A 209 1.06 3.68 13.58
C ILE A 209 2.58 3.82 13.47
N ALA A 210 3.05 4.33 12.34
CA ALA A 210 4.46 4.57 12.10
C ALA A 210 4.65 5.75 11.14
N THR A 211 5.82 6.39 11.17
CA THR A 211 6.27 7.21 10.05
C THR A 211 6.72 6.33 8.88
N LYS A 212 6.92 6.92 7.71
CA LYS A 212 7.44 6.19 6.53
C LYS A 212 8.76 5.49 6.83
N GLU A 213 9.67 6.15 7.56
CA GLU A 213 10.97 5.59 7.95
C GLU A 213 10.81 4.44 8.96
N GLN A 214 9.96 4.63 9.96
CA GLN A 214 9.67 3.62 10.98
C GLN A 214 9.03 2.37 10.38
N ALA A 215 8.14 2.52 9.39
CA ALA A 215 7.50 1.40 8.70
C ALA A 215 8.52 0.47 8.02
N PHE A 216 9.63 1.02 7.49
CA PHE A 216 10.73 0.25 6.88
C PHE A 216 11.74 -0.30 7.90
N SER A 217 11.73 0.16 9.14
CA SER A 217 12.55 -0.39 10.21
C SER A 217 11.80 -1.39 11.09
N GLY A 218 10.49 -1.55 10.87
CA GLY A 218 9.63 -2.38 11.71
C GLY A 218 9.30 -1.76 13.07
N SER A 219 9.59 -0.46 13.25
CA SER A 219 9.37 0.27 14.51
C SER A 219 7.96 0.85 14.54
N TRP A 220 6.99 -0.02 14.80
CA TRP A 220 5.59 0.35 14.91
C TRP A 220 5.20 0.67 16.35
N GLU A 221 4.37 1.70 16.54
CA GLU A 221 3.75 2.03 17.80
C GLU A 221 2.31 1.49 17.82
N MET A 222 1.98 0.64 18.80
CA MET A 222 0.60 0.25 19.03
C MET A 222 -0.16 1.40 19.68
N ILE A 223 -1.40 1.58 19.27
CA ILE A 223 -2.29 2.57 19.90
C ILE A 223 -3.11 1.84 20.94
N GLU A 224 -3.07 2.39 22.16
CA GLU A 224 -3.83 1.96 23.31
C GLU A 224 -4.74 3.10 23.76
N ALA A 225 -5.71 2.83 24.63
CA ALA A 225 -6.51 3.88 25.25
C ALA A 225 -5.63 4.93 25.94
N GLU A 226 -6.09 6.18 26.02
CA GLU A 226 -5.43 7.16 26.87
C GLU A 226 -5.67 6.75 28.34
N ASP A 227 -4.60 6.51 29.11
CA ASP A 227 -4.70 6.38 30.56
C ASP A 227 -5.17 7.73 31.13
N ASP A 228 -6.29 7.73 31.90
CA ASP A 228 -6.83 8.89 32.61
C ASP A 228 -5.87 9.42 33.71
#